data_827c5b67b95925ef712bc38031b4848d
#
_entry.id   827c5b67b95925ef712bc38031b4848d
#
_cell.length_a   1.000
_cell.length_b   1.000
_cell.length_c   1.000
_cell.angle_alpha   90.00
_cell.angle_beta   90.00
_cell.angle_gamma   90.00
#
_symmetry.space_group_name_H-M   'P 1'
#
loop_
_entity.id
_entity.type
_entity.pdbx_description
1 polymer ?
#
loop_
_entity_poly.entity_id
_entity_poly.type
_entity_poly.pdbx_seq_one_letter_code
_entity_poly.pdbx_strand_id
1 'polypeptide(L)'
;NKRANRYNEGIRRYNLSAEEAIESGDMLMVVKNNYHYTERIEECPMSFMANGDIALLKRIRRFEDFYGFHFAEAILSFPDYNDTEIECKILLDTIASESPSLTREESRRLFDEVEKDYTDIKSKIKRYKEIRENPHFNAVQVKFAYAVTCHKAQGGQWRAVFVDRCLFGDE
;
A
#
# COMPACT_ATOMS: atom_id res chain seq x y z
N ASN A 1 -3.10 -5.99 13.91
CA ASN A 1 -2.01 -5.77 12.93
C ASN A 1 -0.60 -6.09 13.47
N LYS A 2 -0.27 -5.77 14.73
CA LYS A 2 1.06 -6.00 15.33
C LYS A 2 1.57 -7.44 15.14
N ARG A 3 0.72 -8.44 15.40
CA ARG A 3 1.07 -9.87 15.23
C ARG A 3 1.29 -10.22 13.77
N ALA A 4 0.42 -9.75 12.86
CA ALA A 4 0.60 -9.96 11.42
C ALA A 4 1.91 -9.33 10.92
N ASN A 5 2.26 -8.14 11.38
CA ASN A 5 3.55 -7.51 11.03
C ASN A 5 4.74 -8.37 11.47
N ARG A 6 4.72 -8.93 12.69
CA ARG A 6 5.78 -9.85 13.17
C ARG A 6 5.90 -11.12 12.31
N TYR A 7 4.77 -11.72 11.92
CA TYR A 7 4.79 -12.87 11.01
C TYR A 7 5.33 -12.51 9.63
N ASN A 8 4.90 -11.38 9.07
CA ASN A 8 5.39 -10.89 7.79
C ASN A 8 6.91 -10.69 7.81
N GLU A 9 7.42 -10.03 8.86
CA GLU A 9 8.86 -9.84 9.06
C GLU A 9 9.60 -11.18 9.19
N GLY A 10 9.08 -12.09 10.03
CA GLY A 10 9.65 -13.42 10.22
C GLY A 10 9.67 -14.24 8.92
N ILE A 11 8.57 -14.27 8.16
CA ILE A 11 8.49 -14.99 6.88
C ILE A 11 9.49 -14.39 5.89
N ARG A 12 9.54 -13.08 5.73
CA ARG A 12 10.49 -12.43 4.83
C ARG A 12 11.94 -12.76 5.20
N ARG A 13 12.30 -12.60 6.47
CA ARG A 13 13.67 -12.78 6.94
C ARG A 13 14.13 -14.23 6.94
N TYR A 14 13.31 -15.17 7.44
CA TYR A 14 13.74 -16.55 7.67
C TYR A 14 13.37 -17.51 6.54
N ASN A 15 12.27 -17.26 5.84
CA ASN A 15 11.81 -18.17 4.78
C ASN A 15 12.19 -17.67 3.39
N LEU A 16 12.20 -16.35 3.18
CA LEU A 16 12.48 -15.75 1.87
C LEU A 16 13.87 -15.14 1.79
N SER A 17 14.61 -15.08 2.92
CA SER A 17 15.96 -14.50 2.99
C SER A 17 16.01 -13.04 2.50
N ALA A 18 14.92 -12.28 2.70
CA ALA A 18 14.84 -10.88 2.33
C ALA A 18 15.78 -10.04 3.21
N GLU A 19 16.66 -9.27 2.58
CA GLU A 19 17.65 -8.44 3.25
C GLU A 19 17.20 -6.97 3.32
N GLU A 20 16.47 -6.51 2.31
CA GLU A 20 16.00 -5.14 2.22
C GLU A 20 14.66 -4.92 2.95
N ALA A 21 14.38 -3.66 3.29
CA ALA A 21 13.10 -3.29 3.90
C ALA A 21 11.89 -3.66 3.00
N ILE A 22 12.07 -3.57 1.70
CA ILE A 22 11.14 -4.00 0.65
C ILE A 22 11.95 -4.32 -0.61
N GLU A 23 11.59 -5.39 -1.31
CA GLU A 23 12.30 -5.83 -2.51
C GLU A 23 11.38 -6.42 -3.57
N SER A 24 11.87 -6.51 -4.81
CA SER A 24 11.14 -7.15 -5.90
C SER A 24 10.84 -8.61 -5.56
N GLY A 25 9.60 -9.04 -5.79
CA GLY A 25 9.09 -10.34 -5.39
C GLY A 25 8.26 -10.32 -4.10
N ASP A 26 8.26 -9.20 -3.36
CA ASP A 26 7.42 -9.07 -2.18
C ASP A 26 5.92 -9.13 -2.52
N MET A 27 5.16 -9.86 -1.70
CA MET A 27 3.71 -9.85 -1.73
C MET A 27 3.18 -8.73 -0.86
N LEU A 28 2.40 -7.85 -1.47
CA LEU A 28 1.80 -6.70 -0.84
C LEU A 28 0.28 -6.78 -0.88
N MET A 29 -0.37 -6.19 0.10
CA MET A 29 -1.81 -5.98 0.15
C MET A 29 -2.09 -4.48 0.12
N VAL A 30 -2.96 -4.06 -0.75
CA VAL A 30 -3.51 -2.70 -0.75
C VAL A 30 -4.37 -2.53 0.50
N VAL A 31 -4.16 -1.46 1.26
CA VAL A 31 -4.88 -1.23 2.54
C VAL A 31 -5.82 -0.04 2.53
N LYS A 32 -5.92 0.64 1.39
CA LYS A 32 -6.86 1.73 1.13
C LYS A 32 -7.20 1.75 -0.36
N ASN A 33 -8.48 1.93 -0.69
CA ASN A 33 -8.91 2.04 -2.09
C ASN A 33 -8.15 3.15 -2.81
N ASN A 34 -7.68 2.86 -4.02
CA ASN A 34 -6.97 3.80 -4.87
C ASN A 34 -7.55 3.76 -6.29
N TYR A 35 -8.01 4.91 -6.76
CA TYR A 35 -8.63 5.09 -8.10
C TYR A 35 -7.67 5.76 -9.08
N HIS A 36 -6.70 6.51 -8.58
CA HIS A 36 -5.86 7.42 -9.32
C HIS A 36 -5.08 6.77 -10.47
N TYR A 37 -4.54 5.59 -10.23
CA TYR A 37 -3.67 4.92 -11.21
C TYR A 37 -4.46 4.11 -12.24
N THR A 38 -5.59 3.52 -11.85
CA THR A 38 -6.43 2.70 -12.75
C THR A 38 -7.21 3.54 -13.73
N GLU A 39 -7.70 4.72 -13.32
CA GLU A 39 -8.43 5.66 -14.19
C GLU A 39 -7.60 6.19 -15.38
N ARG A 40 -6.26 6.04 -15.32
CA ARG A 40 -5.32 6.49 -16.35
C ARG A 40 -4.94 5.42 -17.36
N ILE A 41 -5.42 4.20 -17.19
CA ILE A 41 -5.09 3.06 -18.04
C ILE A 41 -6.33 2.74 -18.89
N GLU A 42 -6.19 2.85 -20.22
CA GLU A 42 -7.22 2.42 -21.15
C GLU A 42 -7.49 0.91 -20.97
N GLU A 43 -8.77 0.55 -20.90
CA GLU A 43 -9.20 -0.86 -20.76
C GLU A 43 -8.61 -1.59 -19.53
N CYS A 44 -8.34 -0.86 -18.44
CA CYS A 44 -7.88 -1.49 -17.21
C CYS A 44 -8.91 -2.52 -16.71
N PRO A 45 -8.53 -3.78 -16.47
CA PRO A 45 -9.48 -4.82 -16.02
C PRO A 45 -10.01 -4.58 -14.60
N MET A 46 -9.40 -3.64 -13.86
CA MET A 46 -9.82 -3.23 -12.53
C MET A 46 -10.24 -1.76 -12.54
N SER A 47 -11.41 -1.45 -11.97
CA SER A 47 -11.90 -0.06 -11.87
C SER A 47 -11.09 0.76 -10.86
N PHE A 48 -10.57 0.12 -9.84
CA PHE A 48 -9.70 0.71 -8.82
C PHE A 48 -8.95 -0.41 -8.09
N MET A 49 -7.86 -0.08 -7.43
CA MET A 49 -7.18 -0.98 -6.50
C MET A 49 -7.98 -1.01 -5.20
N ALA A 50 -8.60 -2.13 -4.86
CA ALA A 50 -9.43 -2.27 -3.68
C ALA A 50 -8.61 -2.53 -2.41
N ASN A 51 -9.11 -2.07 -1.28
CA ASN A 51 -8.58 -2.46 0.02
C ASN A 51 -8.76 -3.98 0.22
N GLY A 52 -7.66 -4.71 0.26
CA GLY A 52 -7.61 -6.17 0.33
C GLY A 52 -7.01 -6.82 -0.91
N ASP A 53 -6.90 -6.10 -2.04
CA ASP A 53 -6.26 -6.63 -3.23
C ASP A 53 -4.80 -6.99 -2.95
N ILE A 54 -4.40 -8.16 -3.46
CA ILE A 54 -3.03 -8.65 -3.37
C ILE A 54 -2.28 -8.27 -4.63
N ALA A 55 -1.09 -7.73 -4.44
CA ALA A 55 -0.19 -7.36 -5.51
C ALA A 55 1.20 -7.98 -5.30
N LEU A 56 1.84 -8.38 -6.39
CA LEU A 56 3.25 -8.75 -6.40
C LEU A 56 4.08 -7.52 -6.79
N LEU A 57 5.05 -7.16 -5.99
CA LEU A 57 6.00 -6.12 -6.29
C LEU A 57 6.98 -6.61 -7.37
N LYS A 58 6.76 -6.22 -8.61
CA LYS A 58 7.60 -6.66 -9.74
C LYS A 58 8.93 -5.93 -9.79
N ARG A 59 8.90 -4.63 -9.56
CA ARG A 59 10.08 -3.78 -9.66
C ARG A 59 9.93 -2.53 -8.83
N ILE A 60 11.04 -2.11 -8.21
CA ILE A 60 11.21 -0.78 -7.62
C ILE A 60 12.11 0.00 -8.58
N ARG A 61 11.70 1.20 -9.00
CA ARG A 61 12.48 2.08 -9.85
C ARG A 61 13.37 3.01 -9.04
N ARG A 62 12.78 3.62 -7.99
CA ARG A 62 13.50 4.52 -7.09
C ARG A 62 12.75 4.69 -5.78
N PHE A 63 13.50 5.09 -4.75
CA PHE A 63 12.98 5.53 -3.47
C PHE A 63 12.99 7.05 -3.41
N GLU A 64 12.03 7.62 -2.70
CA GLU A 64 11.89 9.06 -2.51
C GLU A 64 11.49 9.39 -1.09
N ASP A 65 12.15 10.41 -0.51
CA ASP A 65 11.74 11.01 0.75
C ASP A 65 11.10 12.36 0.46
N PHE A 66 9.79 12.47 0.63
CA PHE A 66 9.06 13.68 0.27
C PHE A 66 7.93 13.95 1.28
N TYR A 67 7.62 15.20 1.56
CA TYR A 67 6.55 15.60 2.49
C TYR A 67 6.66 14.98 3.89
N GLY A 68 7.87 14.56 4.31
CA GLY A 68 8.09 13.86 5.58
C GLY A 68 7.58 12.42 5.60
N PHE A 69 7.44 11.80 4.44
CA PHE A 69 7.10 10.40 4.22
C PHE A 69 8.07 9.74 3.24
N HIS A 70 8.10 8.40 3.27
CA HIS A 70 8.93 7.58 2.40
C HIS A 70 8.07 6.94 1.31
N PHE A 71 8.49 7.08 0.07
CA PHE A 71 7.78 6.56 -1.09
C PHE A 71 8.72 5.69 -1.94
N ALA A 72 8.12 4.85 -2.77
CA ALA A 72 8.83 4.20 -3.86
C ALA A 72 7.99 4.27 -5.15
N GLU A 73 8.64 4.52 -6.28
CA GLU A 73 8.06 4.27 -7.59
C GLU A 73 8.24 2.80 -7.92
N ALA A 74 7.13 2.13 -8.16
CA ALA A 74 7.10 0.69 -8.30
C ALA A 74 6.14 0.23 -9.40
N ILE A 75 6.38 -1.00 -9.86
CA ILE A 75 5.45 -1.74 -10.71
C ILE A 75 4.83 -2.84 -9.85
N LEU A 76 3.51 -2.78 -9.66
CA LEU A 76 2.71 -3.79 -8.99
C LEU A 76 1.98 -4.64 -10.02
N SER A 77 2.02 -5.96 -9.87
CA SER A 77 1.24 -6.91 -10.65
C SER A 77 0.11 -7.48 -9.79
N PHE A 78 -1.10 -7.51 -10.33
CA PHE A 78 -2.31 -7.96 -9.64
C PHE A 78 -2.77 -9.30 -10.19
N PRO A 79 -2.45 -10.45 -9.51
CA PRO A 79 -2.78 -11.78 -10.01
C PRO A 79 -4.27 -12.02 -10.21
N ASP A 80 -5.12 -11.47 -9.35
CA ASP A 80 -6.58 -11.61 -9.44
C ASP A 80 -7.18 -10.86 -10.64
N TYR A 81 -6.40 -10.01 -11.31
CA TYR A 81 -6.77 -9.22 -12.49
C TYR A 81 -5.87 -9.54 -13.69
N ASN A 82 -5.68 -10.85 -13.96
CA ASN A 82 -4.88 -11.35 -15.10
C ASN A 82 -3.43 -10.83 -15.11
N ASP A 83 -2.80 -10.76 -13.92
CA ASP A 83 -1.43 -10.24 -13.74
C ASP A 83 -1.24 -8.82 -14.29
N THR A 84 -2.29 -8.02 -14.29
CA THR A 84 -2.23 -6.62 -14.74
C THR A 84 -1.16 -5.87 -13.98
N GLU A 85 -0.23 -5.27 -14.71
CA GLU A 85 0.85 -4.48 -14.15
C GLU A 85 0.48 -2.99 -14.14
N ILE A 86 0.63 -2.37 -12.98
CA ILE A 86 0.37 -0.94 -12.78
C ILE A 86 1.62 -0.27 -12.22
N GLU A 87 2.09 0.73 -12.95
CA GLU A 87 3.13 1.62 -12.46
C GLU A 87 2.52 2.66 -11.54
N CYS A 88 2.97 2.68 -10.29
CA CYS A 88 2.41 3.55 -9.27
C CYS A 88 3.46 3.97 -8.24
N LYS A 89 3.14 5.00 -7.49
CA LYS A 89 3.87 5.37 -6.29
C LYS A 89 3.26 4.64 -5.09
N ILE A 90 4.09 3.98 -4.28
CA ILE A 90 3.68 3.32 -3.04
C ILE A 90 4.19 4.09 -1.83
N LEU A 91 3.41 4.07 -0.75
CA LEU A 91 3.76 4.68 0.53
C LEU A 91 4.33 3.62 1.47
N LEU A 92 5.60 3.77 1.84
CA LEU A 92 6.34 2.78 2.62
C LEU A 92 6.02 2.85 4.11
N ASP A 93 5.68 4.02 4.63
CA ASP A 93 5.37 4.22 6.06
C ASP A 93 4.23 3.34 6.57
N THR A 94 3.31 2.93 5.70
CA THR A 94 2.21 2.04 6.08
C THR A 94 2.64 0.60 6.29
N ILE A 95 3.77 0.17 5.72
CA ILE A 95 4.22 -1.23 5.75
C ILE A 95 4.47 -1.70 7.19
N ALA A 96 5.26 -0.94 7.94
CA ALA A 96 5.63 -1.27 9.32
C ALA A 96 4.63 -0.75 10.37
N SER A 97 3.73 0.16 9.99
CA SER A 97 2.75 0.75 10.90
C SER A 97 1.83 -0.30 11.55
N GLU A 98 1.49 -0.13 12.82
CA GLU A 98 0.46 -0.94 13.49
C GLU A 98 -0.96 -0.54 13.06
N SER A 99 -1.15 0.67 12.52
CA SER A 99 -2.42 1.13 11.96
C SER A 99 -2.76 0.39 10.68
N PRO A 100 -4.04 0.19 10.36
CA PRO A 100 -4.46 -0.47 9.09
C PRO A 100 -3.99 0.29 7.84
N SER A 101 -3.98 1.60 7.88
CA SER A 101 -3.55 2.55 6.84
C SER A 101 -3.00 3.79 7.52
N LEU A 102 -2.67 4.86 6.80
CA LEU A 102 -2.36 6.15 7.43
C LEU A 102 -3.48 6.57 8.40
N THR A 103 -3.08 7.02 9.58
CA THR A 103 -4.00 7.63 10.54
C THR A 103 -4.59 8.93 9.98
N ARG A 104 -5.63 9.45 10.64
CA ARG A 104 -6.21 10.75 10.26
C ARG A 104 -5.19 11.88 10.38
N GLU A 105 -4.35 11.85 11.41
CA GLU A 105 -3.30 12.84 11.65
C GLU A 105 -2.22 12.79 10.57
N GLU A 106 -1.73 11.60 10.24
CA GLU A 106 -0.75 11.41 9.17
C GLU A 106 -1.32 11.79 7.79
N SER A 107 -2.57 11.40 7.52
CA SER A 107 -3.26 11.78 6.28
C SER A 107 -3.43 13.29 6.15
N ARG A 108 -3.73 13.98 7.27
CA ARG A 108 -3.83 15.43 7.32
C ARG A 108 -2.46 16.07 7.13
N ARG A 109 -1.43 15.55 7.80
CA ARG A 109 -0.06 16.03 7.64
C ARG A 109 0.39 15.93 6.17
N LEU A 110 0.16 14.79 5.52
CA LEU A 110 0.47 14.62 4.10
C LEU A 110 -0.29 15.64 3.24
N PHE A 111 -1.58 15.84 3.50
CA PHE A 111 -2.38 16.84 2.79
C PHE A 111 -1.80 18.26 2.97
N ASP A 112 -1.53 18.66 4.20
CA ASP A 112 -1.04 20.00 4.55
C ASP A 112 0.36 20.26 3.92
N GLU A 113 1.22 19.23 3.86
CA GLU A 113 2.53 19.34 3.21
C GLU A 113 2.41 19.45 1.68
N VAL A 114 1.55 18.63 1.06
CA VAL A 114 1.30 18.71 -0.39
C VAL A 114 0.63 20.05 -0.76
N GLU A 115 -0.27 20.56 0.08
CA GLU A 115 -0.94 21.85 -0.18
C GLU A 115 0.04 23.01 -0.30
N LYS A 116 1.20 22.95 0.36
CA LYS A 116 2.23 24.01 0.29
C LYS A 116 2.75 24.26 -1.13
N ASP A 117 2.80 23.21 -1.96
CA ASP A 117 3.27 23.32 -3.34
C ASP A 117 2.25 24.03 -4.26
N TYR A 118 1.02 24.19 -3.81
CA TYR A 118 -0.08 24.78 -4.58
C TYR A 118 -0.59 26.12 -3.99
N THR A 119 0.20 26.78 -3.13
CA THR A 119 -0.21 28.01 -2.45
C THR A 119 -0.38 29.22 -3.40
N ASP A 120 0.27 29.20 -4.56
CA ASP A 120 0.14 30.17 -5.64
C ASP A 120 -1.23 30.12 -6.32
N ILE A 121 -1.95 29.00 -6.22
CA ILE A 121 -3.31 28.85 -6.75
C ILE A 121 -4.32 29.48 -5.78
N LYS A 122 -4.78 30.68 -6.11
CA LYS A 122 -5.73 31.47 -5.26
C LYS A 122 -7.08 30.76 -5.08
N SER A 123 -7.57 30.04 -6.10
CA SER A 123 -8.85 29.34 -6.04
C SER A 123 -8.72 28.05 -5.23
N LYS A 124 -9.42 27.95 -4.10
CA LYS A 124 -9.47 26.75 -3.28
C LYS A 124 -9.91 25.51 -4.07
N ILE A 125 -10.93 25.65 -4.92
CA ILE A 125 -11.46 24.54 -5.72
C ILE A 125 -10.40 24.01 -6.69
N LYS A 126 -9.67 24.90 -7.39
CA LYS A 126 -8.59 24.51 -8.29
C LYS A 126 -7.44 23.86 -7.51
N ARG A 127 -7.05 24.44 -6.37
CA ARG A 127 -6.00 23.90 -5.51
C ARG A 127 -6.33 22.46 -5.05
N TYR A 128 -7.55 22.23 -4.57
CA TYR A 128 -7.99 20.87 -4.18
C TYR A 128 -7.96 19.89 -5.36
N LYS A 129 -8.27 20.35 -6.57
CA LYS A 129 -8.19 19.51 -7.76
C LYS A 129 -6.75 19.09 -8.03
N GLU A 130 -5.79 20.03 -8.00
CA GLU A 130 -4.37 19.72 -8.20
C GLU A 130 -3.81 18.79 -7.11
N ILE A 131 -4.18 19.00 -5.84
CA ILE A 131 -3.79 18.09 -4.76
C ILE A 131 -4.31 16.66 -5.02
N ARG A 132 -5.54 16.52 -5.49
CA ARG A 132 -6.13 15.21 -5.83
C ARG A 132 -5.45 14.54 -7.01
N GLU A 133 -4.78 15.27 -7.87
CA GLU A 133 -3.99 14.73 -8.99
C GLU A 133 -2.51 14.48 -8.60
N ASN A 134 -2.09 14.92 -7.42
CA ASN A 134 -0.71 14.75 -6.96
C ASN A 134 -0.40 13.27 -6.69
N PRO A 135 0.67 12.68 -7.30
CA PRO A 135 0.98 11.27 -7.17
C PRO A 135 1.43 10.84 -5.76
N HIS A 136 2.03 11.73 -4.97
CA HIS A 136 2.40 11.42 -3.60
C HIS A 136 1.17 11.40 -2.68
N PHE A 137 0.21 12.33 -2.90
CA PHE A 137 -1.07 12.31 -2.19
C PHE A 137 -1.88 11.05 -2.49
N ASN A 138 -1.77 10.55 -3.72
CA ASN A 138 -2.43 9.33 -4.19
C ASN A 138 -1.55 8.08 -4.10
N ALA A 139 -0.42 8.13 -3.39
CA ALA A 139 0.42 6.95 -3.25
C ALA A 139 -0.36 5.77 -2.66
N VAL A 140 -0.17 4.60 -3.26
CA VAL A 140 -0.85 3.37 -2.85
C VAL A 140 -0.36 2.97 -1.48
N GLN A 141 -1.27 2.84 -0.52
CA GLN A 141 -0.96 2.39 0.83
C GLN A 141 -0.96 0.87 0.86
N VAL A 142 0.16 0.29 1.29
CA VAL A 142 0.38 -1.16 1.23
C VAL A 142 0.90 -1.72 2.54
N LYS A 143 0.71 -3.02 2.74
CA LYS A 143 1.33 -3.85 3.78
C LYS A 143 1.83 -5.14 3.17
N PHE A 144 2.74 -5.84 3.85
CA PHE A 144 3.07 -7.20 3.45
C PHE A 144 1.86 -8.13 3.59
N ALA A 145 1.75 -9.09 2.65
CA ALA A 145 0.59 -9.98 2.51
C ALA A 145 0.89 -11.45 2.81
N TYR A 146 2.05 -11.79 3.36
CA TYR A 146 2.37 -13.17 3.76
C TYR A 146 1.56 -13.62 4.98
N ALA A 147 1.27 -12.71 5.90
CA ALA A 147 0.38 -12.93 7.03
C ALA A 147 -0.60 -11.77 7.15
N VAL A 148 -1.88 -12.09 7.22
CA VAL A 148 -2.97 -11.12 7.28
C VAL A 148 -3.90 -11.42 8.45
N THR A 149 -4.63 -10.43 8.91
CA THR A 149 -5.67 -10.65 9.93
C THR A 149 -6.89 -11.36 9.32
N CYS A 150 -7.65 -12.09 10.13
CA CYS A 150 -8.87 -12.77 9.68
C CYS A 150 -9.85 -11.81 8.97
N HIS A 151 -9.98 -10.57 9.44
CA HIS A 151 -10.83 -9.57 8.78
C HIS A 151 -10.36 -9.25 7.36
N LYS A 152 -9.04 -9.20 7.13
CA LYS A 152 -8.47 -8.95 5.80
C LYS A 152 -8.51 -10.19 4.89
N ALA A 153 -8.57 -11.38 5.49
CA ALA A 153 -8.69 -12.63 4.76
C ALA A 153 -10.15 -12.96 4.38
N GLN A 154 -11.11 -12.19 4.86
CA GLN A 154 -12.53 -12.46 4.60
C GLN A 154 -12.85 -12.34 3.11
N GLY A 155 -13.47 -13.36 2.54
CA GLY A 155 -13.81 -13.44 1.11
C GLY A 155 -12.69 -13.96 0.21
N GLY A 156 -11.45 -14.09 0.71
CA GLY A 156 -10.35 -14.67 -0.04
C GLY A 156 -10.43 -16.21 -0.13
N GLN A 157 -9.76 -16.77 -1.14
CA GLN A 157 -9.63 -18.21 -1.37
C GLN A 157 -8.17 -18.57 -1.55
N TRP A 158 -7.67 -19.57 -0.82
CA TRP A 158 -6.29 -19.99 -0.88
C TRP A 158 -6.20 -21.52 -0.97
N ARG A 159 -5.18 -22.02 -1.65
CA ARG A 159 -4.91 -23.47 -1.71
C ARG A 159 -4.52 -24.06 -0.35
N ALA A 160 -3.87 -23.27 0.49
CA ALA A 160 -3.48 -23.64 1.84
C ALA A 160 -3.48 -22.40 2.73
N VAL A 161 -3.91 -22.56 3.99
CA VAL A 161 -3.94 -21.49 5.00
C VAL A 161 -3.39 -22.03 6.30
N PHE A 162 -2.48 -21.28 6.91
CA PHE A 162 -2.03 -21.52 8.27
C PHE A 162 -2.76 -20.53 9.20
N VAL A 163 -3.52 -21.08 10.14
CA VAL A 163 -4.26 -20.27 11.11
C VAL A 163 -3.53 -20.26 12.43
N ASP A 164 -3.07 -19.08 12.85
CA ASP A 164 -2.57 -18.89 14.21
C ASP A 164 -3.77 -18.85 15.17
N ARG A 165 -3.86 -19.89 15.99
CA ARG A 165 -4.82 -19.92 17.07
C ARG A 165 -4.30 -19.04 18.21
N CYS A 166 -4.74 -17.80 18.23
CA CYS A 166 -4.62 -16.99 19.44
C CYS A 166 -5.40 -17.70 20.55
N LEU A 167 -4.76 -18.50 21.37
CA LEU A 167 -5.34 -18.91 22.62
C LEU A 167 -5.56 -17.62 23.42
N PHE A 168 -6.83 -17.34 23.71
CA PHE A 168 -7.20 -16.27 24.63
C PHE A 168 -6.54 -16.63 25.97
N GLY A 169 -5.44 -16.00 26.35
CA GLY A 169 -4.85 -16.28 27.64
C GLY A 169 -3.39 -15.99 27.86
N ASP A 170 -2.63 -15.47 26.92
CA ASP A 170 -1.27 -14.98 27.21
C ASP A 170 -1.24 -13.45 27.02
N GLU A 171 -1.46 -12.74 28.13
CA GLU A 171 -1.13 -11.32 28.32
C GLU A 171 0.40 -11.12 28.37
#